data_75f64735bf43ca749ddbc5e3ccb5e6de
#
_entry.id   75f64735bf43ca749ddbc5e3ccb5e6de
#
_cell.length_a   1.000
_cell.length_b   1.000
_cell.length_c   1.000
_cell.angle_alpha   90.00
_cell.angle_beta   90.00
_cell.angle_gamma   90.00
#
_symmetry.space_group_name_H-M   'P 1'
#
loop_
_entity.id
_entity.type
_entity.pdbx_description
1 polymer ?
#
loop_
_entity_poly.entity_id
_entity_poly.type
_entity_poly.pdbx_seq_one_letter_code
_entity_poly.pdbx_strand_id
1 'polypeptide(L)'
;LKENLRYSEIDSIANNTYTDVKFTIDYNGQVINPKITRKIHPKVEAEILRVMSLIPRWTPGMLANETVQVTYNLMLSFSAMYGPELRITYTRINYPDVYEKVPVMPDFPEGQQALMEFLAKKIQYPNTGTEGNGVQGRTIIQFIVDKEGNIVKPKVLRGVDPYLDKEALRVINQMPKWKPGELEDGTKVAVYFTVPV
;
A
#
# COMPACT_ATOMS: atom_id res chain seq x y z
N LEU A 1 -0.92 7.91 -22.37
CA LEU A 1 0.48 8.04 -21.97
C LEU A 1 1.41 7.55 -23.09
N LYS A 2 1.17 6.35 -23.64
CA LYS A 2 1.94 5.83 -24.79
C LYS A 2 1.96 6.79 -26.00
N GLU A 3 0.82 7.33 -26.34
CA GLU A 3 0.63 8.24 -27.50
C GLU A 3 1.40 9.57 -27.36
N ASN A 4 1.69 9.97 -26.14
CA ASN A 4 2.41 11.21 -25.85
C ASN A 4 3.92 11.03 -25.68
N LEU A 5 4.42 9.79 -25.65
CA LEU A 5 5.85 9.49 -25.59
C LEU A 5 6.50 9.71 -26.95
N ARG A 6 7.52 10.56 -27.02
CA ARG A 6 8.37 10.74 -28.17
C ARG A 6 9.37 9.59 -28.28
N TYR A 7 8.84 8.39 -28.54
CA TYR A 7 9.62 7.17 -28.50
C TYR A 7 10.79 7.17 -29.48
N SER A 8 10.61 7.74 -30.69
CA SER A 8 11.67 7.87 -31.71
C SER A 8 12.91 8.65 -31.24
N GLU A 9 12.77 9.49 -30.22
CA GLU A 9 13.89 10.25 -29.64
C GLU A 9 14.65 9.46 -28.56
N ILE A 10 14.07 8.40 -28.04
CA ILE A 10 14.60 7.63 -26.89
C ILE A 10 14.76 6.13 -27.14
N ASP A 11 14.29 5.61 -28.27
CA ASP A 11 14.27 4.17 -28.58
C ASP A 11 15.66 3.52 -28.52
N SER A 12 16.65 4.17 -29.15
CA SER A 12 18.03 3.68 -29.16
C SER A 12 18.70 3.67 -27.80
N ILE A 13 18.22 4.51 -26.87
CA ILE A 13 18.77 4.69 -25.52
C ILE A 13 18.02 3.80 -24.52
N ALA A 14 16.71 3.65 -24.70
CA ALA A 14 15.83 2.97 -23.75
C ALA A 14 15.63 1.47 -24.07
N ASN A 15 16.20 1.00 -25.19
CA ASN A 15 15.95 -0.35 -25.69
C ASN A 15 16.26 -1.46 -24.66
N ASN A 16 15.30 -2.38 -24.50
CA ASN A 16 15.37 -3.50 -23.56
C ASN A 16 15.63 -3.09 -22.09
N THR A 17 15.16 -1.91 -21.72
CA THR A 17 15.23 -1.42 -20.34
C THR A 17 13.84 -1.23 -19.72
N TYR A 18 13.80 -1.04 -18.44
CA TYR A 18 12.58 -0.64 -17.73
C TYR A 18 12.88 0.36 -16.63
N THR A 19 11.90 1.16 -16.31
CA THR A 19 11.95 2.14 -15.23
C THR A 19 10.67 2.12 -14.43
N ASP A 20 10.75 2.58 -13.20
CA ASP A 20 9.61 2.72 -12.31
C ASP A 20 9.41 4.19 -11.94
N VAL A 21 8.17 4.65 -12.08
CA VAL A 21 7.74 6.00 -11.70
C VAL A 21 6.75 5.90 -10.57
N LYS A 22 7.08 6.48 -9.44
CA LYS A 22 6.18 6.66 -8.32
C LYS A 22 5.52 8.04 -8.42
N PHE A 23 4.19 8.10 -8.32
CA PHE A 23 3.44 9.35 -8.31
C PHE A 23 2.19 9.23 -7.45
N THR A 24 1.60 10.37 -7.09
CA THR A 24 0.38 10.41 -6.29
C THR A 24 -0.73 11.10 -7.09
N ILE A 25 -1.94 10.56 -7.00
CA ILE A 25 -3.15 11.26 -7.42
C ILE A 25 -3.71 11.97 -6.19
N ASP A 26 -3.84 13.28 -6.28
CA ASP A 26 -4.35 14.11 -5.20
C ASP A 26 -5.88 14.08 -5.09
N TYR A 27 -6.44 14.83 -4.14
CA TYR A 27 -7.88 14.95 -3.90
C TYR A 27 -8.67 15.51 -5.08
N ASN A 28 -7.99 16.24 -5.99
CA ASN A 28 -8.58 16.84 -7.19
C ASN A 28 -8.36 15.97 -8.43
N GLY A 29 -7.76 14.81 -8.29
CA GLY A 29 -7.41 13.92 -9.40
C GLY A 29 -6.15 14.32 -10.15
N GLN A 30 -5.35 15.26 -9.64
CA GLN A 30 -4.10 15.67 -10.29
C GLN A 30 -2.95 14.71 -9.97
N VAL A 31 -2.08 14.49 -10.95
CA VAL A 31 -0.81 13.80 -10.75
C VAL A 31 0.16 14.76 -10.05
N ILE A 32 0.59 14.39 -8.86
CA ILE A 32 1.57 15.15 -8.07
C ILE A 32 2.78 14.28 -7.71
N ASN A 33 3.91 14.94 -7.48
CA ASN A 33 5.16 14.32 -7.02
C ASN A 33 5.64 13.13 -7.88
N PRO A 34 5.63 13.21 -9.23
CA PRO A 34 6.17 12.13 -10.04
C PRO A 34 7.67 12.01 -9.80
N LYS A 35 8.13 10.81 -9.48
CA LYS A 35 9.54 10.51 -9.17
C LYS A 35 9.96 9.22 -9.84
N ILE A 36 11.05 9.28 -10.61
CA ILE A 36 11.73 8.10 -11.12
C ILE A 36 12.40 7.39 -9.93
N THR A 37 12.02 6.16 -9.66
CA THR A 37 12.59 5.36 -8.56
C THR A 37 13.67 4.41 -9.06
N ARG A 38 13.61 4.03 -10.33
CA ARG A 38 14.65 3.28 -11.03
C ARG A 38 15.19 4.11 -12.19
N LYS A 39 16.39 4.63 -12.03
CA LYS A 39 17.06 5.46 -13.05
C LYS A 39 17.52 4.61 -14.24
N ILE A 40 17.43 5.20 -15.44
CA ILE A 40 17.93 4.62 -16.69
C ILE A 40 18.86 5.59 -17.41
N HIS A 41 18.30 6.57 -18.10
CA HIS A 41 19.07 7.58 -18.84
C HIS A 41 18.38 8.96 -18.72
N PRO A 42 19.12 10.06 -18.47
CA PRO A 42 18.53 11.38 -18.20
C PRO A 42 17.54 11.87 -19.24
N LYS A 43 17.79 11.64 -20.54
CA LYS A 43 16.85 12.02 -21.61
C LYS A 43 15.54 11.24 -21.53
N VAL A 44 15.60 9.94 -21.23
CA VAL A 44 14.42 9.08 -21.07
C VAL A 44 13.64 9.50 -19.83
N GLU A 45 14.33 9.76 -18.73
CA GLU A 45 13.71 10.22 -17.48
C GLU A 45 13.00 11.57 -17.68
N ALA A 46 13.65 12.52 -18.37
CA ALA A 46 13.05 13.82 -18.67
C ALA A 46 11.79 13.69 -19.53
N GLU A 47 11.81 12.84 -20.56
CA GLU A 47 10.66 12.59 -21.43
C GLU A 47 9.50 11.94 -20.65
N ILE A 48 9.79 10.97 -19.79
CA ILE A 48 8.79 10.34 -18.93
C ILE A 48 8.14 11.39 -18.02
N LEU A 49 8.92 12.22 -17.32
CA LEU A 49 8.40 13.26 -16.44
C LEU A 49 7.60 14.31 -17.21
N ARG A 50 8.02 14.66 -18.44
CA ARG A 50 7.24 15.53 -19.33
C ARG A 50 5.88 14.91 -19.64
N VAL A 51 5.83 13.63 -19.98
CA VAL A 51 4.56 12.95 -20.28
C VAL A 51 3.69 12.82 -19.04
N MET A 52 4.29 12.59 -17.85
CA MET A 52 3.54 12.58 -16.58
C MET A 52 2.82 13.91 -16.31
N SER A 53 3.42 15.05 -16.71
CA SER A 53 2.77 16.38 -16.58
C SER A 53 1.61 16.61 -17.54
N LEU A 54 1.50 15.81 -18.61
CA LEU A 54 0.41 15.89 -19.60
C LEU A 54 -0.76 14.96 -19.26
N ILE A 55 -0.66 14.19 -18.20
CA ILE A 55 -1.74 13.27 -17.80
C ILE A 55 -2.97 14.09 -17.38
N PRO A 56 -4.16 13.83 -17.98
CA PRO A 56 -5.38 14.48 -17.57
C PRO A 56 -5.75 14.11 -16.13
N ARG A 57 -6.67 14.86 -15.56
CA ARG A 57 -7.18 14.56 -14.20
C ARG A 57 -7.82 13.18 -14.15
N TRP A 58 -7.46 12.45 -13.13
CA TRP A 58 -8.06 11.16 -12.80
C TRP A 58 -9.25 11.35 -11.87
N THR A 59 -10.08 10.33 -11.77
CA THR A 59 -11.02 10.24 -10.65
C THR A 59 -10.21 10.01 -9.37
N PRO A 60 -10.34 10.89 -8.36
CA PRO A 60 -9.65 10.70 -7.08
C PRO A 60 -10.03 9.37 -6.42
N GLY A 61 -9.14 8.83 -5.61
CA GLY A 61 -9.48 7.71 -4.75
C GLY A 61 -10.60 8.10 -3.79
N MET A 62 -11.53 7.19 -3.54
CA MET A 62 -12.62 7.36 -2.59
C MET A 62 -12.51 6.32 -1.48
N LEU A 63 -12.77 6.73 -0.26
CA LEU A 63 -12.76 5.89 0.92
C LEU A 63 -13.77 6.39 1.93
N ALA A 64 -14.73 5.53 2.31
CA ALA A 64 -15.81 5.88 3.23
C ALA A 64 -16.50 7.22 2.87
N ASN A 65 -16.72 7.48 1.57
CA ASN A 65 -17.27 8.72 1.00
C ASN A 65 -16.36 9.96 1.10
N GLU A 66 -15.10 9.80 1.50
CA GLU A 66 -14.12 10.89 1.49
C GLU A 66 -13.12 10.68 0.36
N THR A 67 -12.68 11.78 -0.27
CA THR A 67 -11.60 11.72 -1.26
C THR A 67 -10.27 11.47 -0.57
N VAL A 68 -9.45 10.59 -1.14
CA VAL A 68 -8.13 10.26 -0.60
C VAL A 68 -7.06 10.36 -1.67
N GLN A 69 -5.85 10.67 -1.25
CA GLN A 69 -4.69 10.60 -2.13
C GLN A 69 -4.27 9.15 -2.32
N VAL A 70 -3.95 8.78 -3.55
CA VAL A 70 -3.49 7.42 -3.88
C VAL A 70 -2.14 7.48 -4.56
N THR A 71 -1.18 6.75 -4.04
CA THR A 71 0.14 6.61 -4.66
C THR A 71 0.17 5.40 -5.58
N TYR A 72 0.66 5.62 -6.78
CA TYR A 72 0.81 4.60 -7.82
C TYR A 72 2.28 4.37 -8.14
N ASN A 73 2.58 3.16 -8.57
CA ASN A 73 3.81 2.84 -9.30
C ASN A 73 3.42 2.52 -10.75
N LEU A 74 4.10 3.18 -11.65
CA LEU A 74 4.02 2.93 -13.07
C LEU A 74 5.34 2.31 -13.52
N MET A 75 5.31 1.06 -13.94
CA MET A 75 6.42 0.42 -14.61
C MET A 75 6.29 0.67 -16.12
N LEU A 76 7.35 1.22 -16.70
CA LEU A 76 7.50 1.36 -18.14
C LEU A 76 8.64 0.46 -18.59
N SER A 77 8.34 -0.48 -19.48
CA SER A 77 9.33 -1.27 -20.17
C SER A 77 9.43 -0.84 -21.63
N PHE A 78 10.63 -0.80 -22.14
CA PHE A 78 10.94 -0.40 -23.51
C PHE A 78 11.50 -1.61 -24.25
N SER A 79 10.83 -2.01 -25.32
CA SER A 79 11.25 -3.14 -26.16
C SER A 79 11.50 -2.67 -27.57
N ALA A 80 12.61 -3.10 -28.18
CA ALA A 80 12.90 -2.83 -29.59
C ALA A 80 11.84 -3.39 -30.53
N MET A 81 11.21 -4.49 -30.17
CA MET A 81 10.26 -5.21 -31.02
C MET A 81 8.82 -4.74 -30.87
N TYR A 82 8.42 -4.30 -29.65
CA TYR A 82 7.02 -4.01 -29.31
C TYR A 82 6.79 -2.54 -28.88
N GLY A 83 7.86 -1.74 -28.82
CA GLY A 83 7.80 -0.37 -28.29
C GLY A 83 7.60 -0.32 -26.77
N PRO A 84 7.15 0.83 -26.23
CA PRO A 84 6.96 1.00 -24.80
C PRO A 84 5.73 0.23 -24.31
N GLU A 85 5.91 -0.60 -23.29
CA GLU A 85 4.85 -1.28 -22.58
C GLU A 85 4.64 -0.61 -21.20
N LEU A 86 3.39 -0.38 -20.85
CA LEU A 86 3.02 0.23 -19.56
C LEU A 86 2.30 -0.77 -18.70
N ARG A 87 2.79 -0.95 -17.48
CA ARG A 87 2.09 -1.66 -16.42
C ARG A 87 1.89 -0.72 -15.25
N ILE A 88 0.63 -0.40 -14.95
CA ILE A 88 0.27 0.40 -13.79
C ILE A 88 -0.14 -0.55 -12.67
N THR A 89 0.55 -0.46 -11.54
CA THR A 89 0.16 -1.11 -10.30
C THR A 89 0.02 -0.04 -9.24
N TYR A 90 -1.08 -0.02 -8.52
CA TYR A 90 -1.14 0.79 -7.31
C TYR A 90 -0.47 0.02 -6.18
N THR A 91 0.43 0.67 -5.49
CA THR A 91 1.18 0.04 -4.39
C THR A 91 0.73 0.53 -3.04
N ARG A 92 0.06 1.67 -2.98
CA ARG A 92 -0.30 2.25 -1.70
C ARG A 92 -1.43 3.27 -1.82
N ILE A 93 -2.45 3.12 -0.99
CA ILE A 93 -3.33 4.23 -0.63
C ILE A 93 -2.58 4.99 0.46
N ASN A 94 -2.07 6.16 0.15
CA ASN A 94 -1.55 7.07 1.16
C ASN A 94 -2.75 7.85 1.71
N TYR A 95 -3.08 7.58 2.95
CA TYR A 95 -3.89 8.49 3.72
C TYR A 95 -2.95 9.64 4.14
N PRO A 96 -3.20 10.90 3.76
CA PRO A 96 -2.27 12.00 3.99
C PRO A 96 -1.93 12.20 5.48
N ASP A 97 -2.81 11.72 6.35
CA ASP A 97 -2.69 11.86 7.80
C ASP A 97 -2.40 10.52 8.51
N VAL A 98 -1.87 9.52 7.79
CA VAL A 98 -1.49 8.23 8.40
C VAL A 98 0.02 8.07 8.39
N TYR A 99 0.59 7.99 9.55
CA TYR A 99 2.02 7.87 9.77
C TYR A 99 2.47 6.40 9.72
N GLU A 100 3.71 6.16 9.32
CA GLU A 100 4.33 4.82 9.42
C GLU A 100 4.98 4.60 10.77
N LYS A 101 5.49 5.70 11.34
CA LYS A 101 6.20 5.70 12.62
C LYS A 101 6.02 7.05 13.30
N VAL A 102 5.74 7.01 14.57
CA VAL A 102 5.57 8.18 15.45
C VAL A 102 6.33 7.94 16.76
N PRO A 103 6.63 9.01 17.53
CA PRO A 103 7.31 8.86 18.82
C PRO A 103 6.59 7.92 19.79
N VAL A 104 5.26 8.01 19.87
CA VAL A 104 4.42 7.08 20.64
C VAL A 104 3.61 6.25 19.65
N MET A 105 3.99 4.99 19.45
CA MET A 105 3.27 4.07 18.57
C MET A 105 1.93 3.65 19.19
N PRO A 106 0.93 3.31 18.34
CA PRO A 106 -0.32 2.72 18.85
C PRO A 106 -0.06 1.49 19.71
N ASP A 107 -0.86 1.30 20.76
CA ASP A 107 -0.74 0.16 21.65
C ASP A 107 -2.10 -0.49 21.92
N PHE A 108 -2.10 -1.82 22.00
CA PHE A 108 -3.29 -2.59 22.38
C PHE A 108 -3.67 -2.30 23.84
N PRO A 109 -4.95 -2.28 24.21
CA PRO A 109 -5.34 -2.19 25.64
C PRO A 109 -4.58 -3.23 26.46
N GLU A 110 -3.94 -2.79 27.54
CA GLU A 110 -3.08 -3.62 28.41
C GLU A 110 -1.78 -4.13 27.77
N GLY A 111 -1.43 -3.63 26.55
CA GLY A 111 -0.14 -3.81 25.93
C GLY A 111 0.00 -5.06 25.05
N GLN A 112 1.23 -5.32 24.64
CA GLN A 112 1.54 -6.36 23.65
C GLN A 112 1.21 -7.79 24.13
N GLN A 113 1.36 -8.06 25.42
CA GLN A 113 1.03 -9.39 25.96
C GLN A 113 -0.47 -9.67 25.84
N ALA A 114 -1.32 -8.69 26.20
CA ALA A 114 -2.76 -8.80 26.07
C ALA A 114 -3.21 -8.97 24.59
N LEU A 115 -2.50 -8.33 23.66
CA LEU A 115 -2.72 -8.57 22.23
C LEU A 115 -2.48 -10.04 21.85
N MET A 116 -1.37 -10.62 22.29
CA MET A 116 -1.07 -12.03 22.00
C MET A 116 -2.10 -12.98 22.60
N GLU A 117 -2.53 -12.72 23.84
CA GLU A 117 -3.60 -13.50 24.51
C GLU A 117 -4.95 -13.35 23.79
N PHE A 118 -5.29 -12.14 23.35
CA PHE A 118 -6.48 -11.89 22.55
C PHE A 118 -6.46 -12.68 21.24
N LEU A 119 -5.35 -12.63 20.49
CA LEU A 119 -5.20 -13.37 19.24
C LEU A 119 -5.33 -14.88 19.51
N ALA A 120 -4.57 -15.42 20.45
CA ALA A 120 -4.60 -16.85 20.79
C ALA A 120 -6.00 -17.35 21.20
N LYS A 121 -6.76 -16.52 21.92
CA LYS A 121 -8.12 -16.85 22.36
C LYS A 121 -9.17 -16.75 21.26
N LYS A 122 -8.99 -15.86 20.30
CA LYS A 122 -9.99 -15.53 19.28
C LYS A 122 -9.80 -16.27 17.96
N ILE A 123 -8.59 -16.71 17.66
CA ILE A 123 -8.30 -17.46 16.44
C ILE A 123 -8.95 -18.85 16.54
N GLN A 124 -9.74 -19.17 15.53
CA GLN A 124 -10.34 -20.49 15.35
C GLN A 124 -9.70 -21.13 14.13
N TYR A 125 -8.92 -22.18 14.38
CA TYR A 125 -8.42 -22.99 13.27
C TYR A 125 -9.60 -23.71 12.61
N PRO A 126 -9.78 -23.57 11.29
CA PRO A 126 -10.81 -24.30 10.59
C PRO A 126 -10.54 -25.81 10.76
N ASN A 127 -11.56 -26.54 11.24
CA ASN A 127 -11.56 -27.99 11.22
C ASN A 127 -11.69 -28.42 9.75
N THR A 128 -10.58 -28.42 9.02
CA THR A 128 -10.52 -29.05 7.72
C THR A 128 -10.47 -30.55 7.95
N GLY A 129 -11.62 -31.19 7.91
CA GLY A 129 -11.81 -32.63 8.16
C GLY A 129 -11.21 -33.55 7.09
N THR A 130 -10.09 -33.21 6.53
CA THR A 130 -9.27 -34.02 5.61
C THR A 130 -7.85 -34.07 6.13
N GLU A 131 -7.50 -35.23 6.53
CA GLU A 131 -6.18 -35.77 6.85
C GLU A 131 -4.96 -34.90 6.55
N GLY A 132 -4.38 -34.28 7.59
CA GLY A 132 -2.96 -34.47 7.84
C GLY A 132 -1.94 -33.62 7.13
N ASN A 133 -2.23 -32.51 6.49
CA ASN A 133 -1.21 -31.48 6.25
C ASN A 133 -1.75 -30.13 6.70
N GLY A 134 -1.82 -29.94 8.01
CA GLY A 134 -2.19 -28.63 8.57
C GLY A 134 -1.24 -27.57 8.05
N VAL A 135 -1.73 -26.70 7.20
CA VAL A 135 -0.98 -25.51 6.76
C VAL A 135 -0.66 -24.70 8.01
N GLN A 136 0.63 -24.64 8.34
CA GLN A 136 1.12 -23.84 9.46
C GLN A 136 1.81 -22.61 8.90
N GLY A 137 1.55 -21.46 9.49
CA GLY A 137 2.18 -20.23 9.09
C GLY A 137 1.63 -19.04 9.86
N ARG A 138 2.21 -17.89 9.62
CA ARG A 138 1.74 -16.62 10.19
C ARG A 138 1.27 -15.72 9.07
N THR A 139 0.00 -15.38 9.09
CA THR A 139 -0.55 -14.35 8.20
C THR A 139 -0.14 -12.98 8.72
N ILE A 140 0.45 -12.15 7.87
CA ILE A 140 0.83 -10.79 8.23
C ILE A 140 -0.31 -9.86 7.84
N ILE A 141 -0.94 -9.24 8.83
CA ILE A 141 -2.02 -8.27 8.64
C ILE A 141 -1.49 -6.86 8.92
N GLN A 142 -1.76 -5.93 8.01
CA GLN A 142 -1.59 -4.50 8.23
C GLN A 142 -2.96 -3.83 8.37
N PHE A 143 -3.07 -2.91 9.30
CA PHE A 143 -4.24 -2.06 9.49
C PHE A 143 -3.80 -0.67 9.92
N ILE A 144 -4.74 0.25 10.02
CA ILE A 144 -4.52 1.59 10.55
C ILE A 144 -5.21 1.65 11.91
N VAL A 145 -4.51 2.17 12.90
CA VAL A 145 -5.11 2.65 14.15
C VAL A 145 -5.39 4.13 13.96
N ASP A 146 -6.66 4.53 13.92
CA ASP A 146 -7.03 5.93 13.76
C ASP A 146 -6.79 6.76 15.03
N LYS A 147 -6.99 8.06 14.96
CA LYS A 147 -6.79 8.97 16.09
C LYS A 147 -7.77 8.75 17.26
N GLU A 148 -8.85 8.04 17.03
CA GLU A 148 -9.83 7.59 18.05
C GLU A 148 -9.50 6.18 18.58
N GLY A 149 -8.47 5.51 18.05
CA GLY A 149 -8.05 4.17 18.43
C GLY A 149 -8.81 3.03 17.72
N ASN A 150 -9.64 3.34 16.73
CA ASN A 150 -10.34 2.30 15.99
C ASN A 150 -9.41 1.61 14.99
N ILE A 151 -9.62 0.32 14.79
CA ILE A 151 -8.96 -0.44 13.74
C ILE A 151 -9.71 -0.20 12.43
N VAL A 152 -9.02 0.34 11.43
CA VAL A 152 -9.58 0.58 10.11
C VAL A 152 -8.69 -0.03 9.02
N LYS A 153 -9.32 -0.49 7.93
CA LYS A 153 -8.68 -1.01 6.72
C LYS A 153 -7.68 -2.14 6.94
N PRO A 154 -8.07 -3.20 7.66
CA PRO A 154 -7.22 -4.37 7.76
C PRO A 154 -7.06 -5.02 6.38
N LYS A 155 -5.83 -5.38 6.05
CA LYS A 155 -5.48 -6.10 4.82
C LYS A 155 -4.39 -7.11 5.07
N VAL A 156 -4.43 -8.21 4.34
CA VAL A 156 -3.36 -9.19 4.31
C VAL A 156 -2.18 -8.63 3.51
N LEU A 157 -1.02 -8.50 4.14
CA LEU A 157 0.24 -8.18 3.46
C LEU A 157 0.92 -9.45 2.95
N ARG A 158 0.90 -10.49 3.77
CA ARG A 158 1.46 -11.79 3.45
C ARG A 158 0.51 -12.85 3.99
N GLY A 159 -0.13 -13.57 3.09
CA GLY A 159 -1.01 -14.68 3.40
C GLY A 159 -0.27 -16.01 3.47
N VAL A 160 -0.94 -16.99 4.03
CA VAL A 160 -0.50 -18.39 4.12
C VAL A 160 -1.48 -19.28 3.39
N ASP A 161 -2.77 -19.11 3.67
CA ASP A 161 -3.87 -19.86 3.11
C ASP A 161 -5.15 -19.00 3.12
N PRO A 162 -6.03 -19.07 2.11
CA PRO A 162 -7.21 -18.22 2.05
C PRO A 162 -8.16 -18.32 3.26
N TYR A 163 -8.24 -19.49 3.90
CA TYR A 163 -9.07 -19.66 5.10
C TYR A 163 -8.41 -19.04 6.32
N LEU A 164 -7.10 -19.24 6.49
CA LEU A 164 -6.34 -18.64 7.60
C LEU A 164 -6.29 -17.11 7.45
N ASP A 165 -6.13 -16.61 6.24
CA ASP A 165 -6.13 -15.18 5.94
C ASP A 165 -7.47 -14.53 6.26
N LYS A 166 -8.59 -15.19 5.92
CA LYS A 166 -9.93 -14.74 6.26
C LYS A 166 -10.18 -14.75 7.76
N GLU A 167 -9.73 -15.80 8.44
CA GLU A 167 -9.84 -15.90 9.90
C GLU A 167 -9.01 -14.83 10.61
N ALA A 168 -7.78 -14.58 10.16
CA ALA A 168 -6.95 -13.52 10.67
C ALA A 168 -7.63 -12.15 10.53
N LEU A 169 -8.19 -11.83 9.35
CA LEU A 169 -8.96 -10.60 9.15
C LEU A 169 -10.19 -10.51 10.05
N ARG A 170 -10.90 -11.63 10.26
CA ARG A 170 -12.06 -11.68 11.18
C ARG A 170 -11.65 -11.32 12.61
N VAL A 171 -10.55 -11.85 13.09
CA VAL A 171 -10.06 -11.59 14.44
C VAL A 171 -9.60 -10.15 14.59
N ILE A 172 -8.86 -9.60 13.62
CA ILE A 172 -8.44 -8.19 13.63
C ILE A 172 -9.64 -7.25 13.71
N ASN A 173 -10.71 -7.52 12.96
CA ASN A 173 -11.93 -6.71 13.00
C ASN A 173 -12.71 -6.80 14.33
N GLN A 174 -12.37 -7.73 15.21
CA GLN A 174 -12.97 -7.86 16.56
C GLN A 174 -12.13 -7.24 17.67
N MET A 175 -10.99 -6.64 17.32
CA MET A 175 -10.15 -5.98 18.31
C MET A 175 -10.87 -4.80 18.98
N PRO A 176 -10.65 -4.59 20.28
CA PRO A 176 -11.14 -3.40 20.98
C PRO A 176 -10.42 -2.14 20.45
N LYS A 177 -10.85 -0.99 20.92
CA LYS A 177 -10.14 0.27 20.65
C LYS A 177 -8.74 0.24 21.22
N TRP A 178 -7.77 0.66 20.44
CA TRP A 178 -6.37 0.82 20.81
C TRP A 178 -6.10 2.20 21.41
N LYS A 179 -4.96 2.34 22.08
CA LYS A 179 -4.37 3.65 22.32
C LYS A 179 -3.85 4.17 20.98
N PRO A 180 -4.25 5.35 20.51
CA PRO A 180 -3.76 5.90 19.24
C PRO A 180 -2.29 6.27 19.32
N GLY A 181 -1.64 6.41 18.15
CA GLY A 181 -0.29 6.96 18.08
C GLY A 181 -0.29 8.46 18.39
N GLU A 182 0.82 8.97 18.92
CA GLU A 182 0.97 10.38 19.27
C GLU A 182 2.29 10.97 18.73
N LEU A 183 2.23 12.22 18.31
CA LEU A 183 3.39 13.04 17.97
C LEU A 183 4.07 13.57 19.26
N GLU A 184 5.23 14.23 19.10
CA GLU A 184 5.97 14.80 20.25
C GLU A 184 5.17 15.84 21.04
N ASP A 185 4.25 16.55 20.40
CA ASP A 185 3.36 17.53 21.00
C ASP A 185 2.10 16.93 21.64
N GLY A 186 1.96 15.60 21.66
CA GLY A 186 0.80 14.88 22.19
C GLY A 186 -0.39 14.82 21.23
N THR A 187 -0.25 15.32 20.00
CA THR A 187 -1.30 15.25 18.98
C THR A 187 -1.54 13.79 18.58
N LYS A 188 -2.78 13.32 18.73
CA LYS A 188 -3.20 11.97 18.30
C LYS A 188 -3.29 11.89 16.79
N VAL A 189 -2.68 10.86 16.23
CA VAL A 189 -2.59 10.66 14.78
C VAL A 189 -2.91 9.21 14.40
N ALA A 190 -3.32 9.03 13.17
CA ALA A 190 -3.52 7.69 12.62
C ALA A 190 -2.17 7.08 12.23
N VAL A 191 -1.97 5.80 12.54
CA VAL A 191 -0.69 5.11 12.32
C VAL A 191 -0.91 3.72 11.73
N TYR A 192 -0.09 3.35 10.75
CA TYR A 192 -0.04 1.99 10.27
C TYR A 192 0.53 1.04 11.32
N PHE A 193 -0.15 -0.06 11.52
CA PHE A 193 0.31 -1.12 12.39
C PHE A 193 0.31 -2.48 11.68
N THR A 194 1.25 -3.34 12.02
CA THR A 194 1.39 -4.66 11.39
C THR A 194 1.53 -5.72 12.46
N VAL A 195 0.73 -6.78 12.36
CA VAL A 195 0.68 -7.88 13.33
C VAL A 195 0.79 -9.21 12.61
N PRO A 196 1.66 -10.12 13.08
CA PRO A 196 1.61 -11.53 12.70
C PRO A 196 0.50 -12.23 13.47
N VAL A 197 -0.36 -12.90 12.76
CA VAL A 197 -1.53 -13.65 13.27
C VAL A 197 -1.37 -15.12 12.97
#